data_de31c02b1ea42a639e8af6c6369635ce
#
_entry.id   de31c02b1ea42a639e8af6c6369635ce
#
_cell.length_a   1.000
_cell.length_b   1.000
_cell.length_c   1.000
_cell.angle_alpha   90.00
_cell.angle_beta   90.00
_cell.angle_gamma   90.00
#
_symmetry.space_group_name_H-M   'P 1'
#
loop_
_entity.id
_entity.type
_entity.pdbx_description
1 polymer ?
#
loop_
_entity_poly.entity_id
_entity_poly.type
_entity_poly.pdbx_seq_one_letter_code
_entity_poly.pdbx_strand_id
1 'polypeptide(L)'
;MNLSRRDLAVAAGVFALGGAVFAGPALANTEDEAAVKKAVEELKIAYLKQDKAKLEAMTLPQLSYSHSDARIEDKAKFIEGVMGRKATVKSLEFPDMTVQVVGNTAIVRHLWVSQTELDGKVTDTKIGVMQVWQKQDGGWKLLARASYRLPQQA
;
A
#
# COMPACT_ATOMS: atom_id res chain seq x y z
N MET A 1 62.36 -11.72 48.60
CA MET A 1 63.39 -10.78 48.10
C MET A 1 63.07 -10.34 46.69
N ASN A 2 62.81 -9.06 46.60
CA ASN A 2 62.88 -8.18 45.43
C ASN A 2 62.16 -8.48 44.11
N LEU A 3 61.14 -7.72 43.95
CA LEU A 3 60.47 -7.31 42.72
C LEU A 3 61.43 -6.65 41.73
N SER A 4 61.30 -6.96 40.46
CA SER A 4 61.73 -6.05 39.41
C SER A 4 60.59 -5.77 38.44
N ARG A 5 60.26 -4.51 38.37
CA ARG A 5 59.36 -3.87 37.40
C ARG A 5 60.10 -3.76 36.06
N ARG A 6 59.34 -3.86 34.99
CA ARG A 6 59.56 -3.44 33.61
C ARG A 6 59.43 -4.59 32.65
N ASP A 7 58.30 -4.55 31.94
CA ASP A 7 58.31 -4.32 30.51
C ASP A 7 56.86 -4.17 30.03
N LEU A 8 56.47 -2.90 29.83
CA LEU A 8 55.28 -2.52 29.11
C LEU A 8 55.60 -2.69 27.59
N ALA A 9 55.04 -3.67 26.96
CA ALA A 9 54.95 -3.69 25.50
C ALA A 9 53.58 -3.18 25.09
N VAL A 10 53.57 -1.95 24.59
CA VAL A 10 52.35 -1.30 23.97
C VAL A 10 52.17 -1.91 22.59
N ALA A 11 51.19 -2.81 22.45
CA ALA A 11 50.71 -3.23 21.15
C ALA A 11 49.54 -2.27 20.76
N ALA A 12 49.83 -1.30 19.91
CA ALA A 12 48.84 -0.45 19.28
C ALA A 12 48.06 -1.26 18.25
N GLY A 13 46.95 -1.83 18.68
CA GLY A 13 45.94 -2.41 17.77
C GLY A 13 45.14 -1.30 17.10
N VAL A 14 45.35 -1.11 15.82
CA VAL A 14 44.50 -0.27 14.96
C VAL A 14 43.13 -0.94 14.83
N PHE A 15 42.16 -0.53 15.60
CA PHE A 15 40.76 -0.87 15.37
C PHE A 15 40.29 -0.07 14.16
N ALA A 16 40.23 -0.71 12.98
CA ALA A 16 39.44 -0.24 11.86
C ALA A 16 37.96 -0.33 12.23
N LEU A 17 37.37 0.77 12.64
CA LEU A 17 35.93 0.94 12.79
C LEU A 17 35.32 0.87 11.38
N GLY A 18 34.98 -0.33 10.94
CA GLY A 18 34.06 -0.53 9.84
C GLY A 18 32.69 -0.04 10.28
N GLY A 19 32.34 1.19 9.91
CA GLY A 19 31.03 1.76 10.12
C GLY A 19 29.99 0.96 9.33
N ALA A 20 29.36 -0.03 9.97
CA ALA A 20 28.10 -0.57 9.48
C ALA A 20 27.08 0.56 9.60
N VAL A 21 26.75 1.19 8.48
CA VAL A 21 25.63 2.12 8.40
C VAL A 21 24.37 1.26 8.57
N PHE A 22 23.90 1.12 9.81
CA PHE A 22 22.56 0.62 10.07
C PHE A 22 21.58 1.63 9.49
N ALA A 23 21.03 1.35 8.31
CA ALA A 23 19.86 2.06 7.81
C ALA A 23 18.76 1.86 8.87
N GLY A 24 18.50 2.91 9.66
CA GLY A 24 17.55 2.86 10.76
C GLY A 24 16.11 2.59 10.26
N PRO A 25 15.18 2.19 11.14
CA PRO A 25 13.81 1.84 10.80
C PRO A 25 13.04 2.93 10.01
N ALA A 26 13.49 4.19 10.09
CA ALA A 26 12.87 5.32 9.37
C ALA A 26 13.11 5.29 7.86
N LEU A 27 14.25 4.82 7.36
CA LEU A 27 14.53 4.73 5.91
C LEU A 27 13.77 3.56 5.27
N ALA A 28 13.66 2.43 5.97
CA ALA A 28 12.88 1.28 5.52
C ALA A 28 11.38 1.63 5.38
N ASN A 29 10.81 2.45 6.29
CA ASN A 29 9.43 2.89 6.20
C ASN A 29 9.16 3.77 4.97
N THR A 30 10.08 4.68 4.61
CA THR A 30 9.90 5.57 3.44
C THR A 30 9.92 4.81 2.12
N GLU A 31 10.78 3.81 1.99
CA GLU A 31 10.82 2.95 0.80
C GLU A 31 9.54 2.10 0.67
N ASP A 32 9.09 1.51 1.76
CA ASP A 32 7.87 0.73 1.80
C ASP A 32 6.62 1.60 1.55
N GLU A 33 6.56 2.83 2.08
CA GLU A 33 5.48 3.78 1.78
C GLU A 33 5.43 4.14 0.28
N ALA A 34 6.58 4.36 -0.34
CA ALA A 34 6.67 4.62 -1.78
C ALA A 34 6.23 3.39 -2.59
N ALA A 35 6.65 2.18 -2.17
CA ALA A 35 6.25 0.93 -2.80
C ALA A 35 4.74 0.68 -2.70
N VAL A 36 4.13 0.98 -1.54
CA VAL A 36 2.67 0.89 -1.35
C VAL A 36 1.94 1.89 -2.24
N LYS A 37 2.38 3.15 -2.30
CA LYS A 37 1.78 4.15 -3.21
C LYS A 37 1.81 3.68 -4.66
N LYS A 38 2.94 3.12 -5.09
CA LYS A 38 3.08 2.52 -6.43
C LYS A 38 2.10 1.36 -6.63
N ALA A 39 1.96 0.47 -5.65
CA ALA A 39 1.02 -0.66 -5.72
C ALA A 39 -0.44 -0.18 -5.83
N VAL A 40 -0.82 0.88 -5.10
CA VAL A 40 -2.15 1.49 -5.21
C VAL A 40 -2.41 2.03 -6.62
N GLU A 41 -1.42 2.72 -7.23
CA GLU A 41 -1.54 3.23 -8.60
C GLU A 41 -1.59 2.08 -9.63
N GLU A 42 -0.80 1.03 -9.46
CA GLU A 42 -0.86 -0.15 -10.33
C GLU A 42 -2.21 -0.86 -10.25
N LEU A 43 -2.79 -0.97 -9.05
CA LEU A 43 -4.13 -1.54 -8.88
C LEU A 43 -5.20 -0.66 -9.54
N LYS A 44 -5.09 0.69 -9.44
CA LYS A 44 -5.95 1.63 -10.16
C LYS A 44 -5.89 1.41 -11.67
N ILE A 45 -4.69 1.28 -12.21
CA ILE A 45 -4.49 1.04 -13.65
C ILE A 45 -5.10 -0.32 -14.06
N ALA A 46 -4.89 -1.37 -13.27
CA ALA A 46 -5.48 -2.69 -13.52
C ALA A 46 -7.02 -2.64 -13.47
N TYR A 47 -7.58 -1.90 -12.52
CA TYR A 47 -9.03 -1.64 -12.43
C TYR A 47 -9.56 -0.90 -13.66
N LEU A 48 -8.89 0.15 -14.11
CA LEU A 48 -9.30 0.93 -15.28
C LEU A 48 -9.27 0.10 -16.56
N LYS A 49 -8.22 -0.70 -16.74
CA LYS A 49 -8.02 -1.56 -17.91
C LYS A 49 -8.80 -2.88 -17.85
N GLN A 50 -9.47 -3.18 -16.76
CA GLN A 50 -10.09 -4.49 -16.51
C GLN A 50 -9.08 -5.64 -16.71
N ASP A 51 -7.84 -5.44 -16.21
CA ASP A 51 -6.76 -6.43 -16.29
C ASP A 51 -6.95 -7.50 -15.22
N LYS A 52 -7.65 -8.58 -15.55
CA LYS A 52 -7.95 -9.67 -14.65
C LYS A 52 -6.70 -10.27 -14.01
N ALA A 53 -5.67 -10.56 -14.81
CA ALA A 53 -4.45 -11.21 -14.33
C ALA A 53 -3.72 -10.32 -13.29
N LYS A 54 -3.64 -9.02 -13.56
CA LYS A 54 -3.04 -8.07 -12.63
C LYS A 54 -3.87 -7.91 -11.36
N LEU A 55 -5.19 -7.83 -11.45
CA LEU A 55 -6.09 -7.78 -10.30
C LEU A 55 -5.93 -9.03 -9.42
N GLU A 56 -5.86 -10.22 -10.02
CA GLU A 56 -5.63 -11.48 -9.32
C GLU A 56 -4.28 -11.50 -8.60
N ALA A 57 -3.22 -11.02 -9.25
CA ALA A 57 -1.87 -11.00 -8.69
C ALA A 57 -1.72 -9.99 -7.53
N MET A 58 -2.44 -8.88 -7.58
CA MET A 58 -2.33 -7.77 -6.62
C MET A 58 -3.27 -7.89 -5.42
N THR A 59 -4.16 -8.88 -5.39
CA THR A 59 -5.10 -9.09 -4.29
C THR A 59 -4.85 -10.43 -3.61
N LEU A 60 -4.96 -10.45 -2.27
CA LEU A 60 -4.82 -11.69 -1.50
C LEU A 60 -6.08 -12.56 -1.62
N PRO A 61 -5.95 -13.90 -1.46
CA PRO A 61 -7.12 -14.80 -1.44
C PRO A 61 -8.18 -14.42 -0.39
N GLN A 62 -7.73 -13.83 0.73
CA GLN A 62 -8.57 -13.41 1.85
C GLN A 62 -9.14 -12.00 1.69
N LEU A 63 -9.12 -11.42 0.49
CA LEU A 63 -9.61 -10.07 0.26
C LEU A 63 -11.02 -9.87 0.82
N SER A 64 -11.17 -8.82 1.63
CA SER A 64 -12.46 -8.29 2.07
C SER A 64 -12.65 -6.88 1.49
N TYR A 65 -13.60 -6.75 0.58
CA TYR A 65 -13.85 -5.51 -0.15
C TYR A 65 -15.23 -4.96 0.19
N SER A 66 -15.28 -3.93 1.03
CA SER A 66 -16.53 -3.29 1.44
C SER A 66 -16.81 -2.03 0.62
N HIS A 67 -18.04 -1.94 0.11
CA HIS A 67 -18.56 -0.78 -0.60
C HIS A 67 -19.20 0.24 0.35
N SER A 68 -19.44 1.45 -0.13
CA SER A 68 -20.06 2.54 0.66
C SER A 68 -21.56 2.31 0.94
N ASP A 69 -22.16 1.29 0.34
CA ASP A 69 -23.53 0.81 0.60
C ASP A 69 -23.56 -0.39 1.57
N ALA A 70 -22.44 -0.66 2.25
CA ALA A 70 -22.23 -1.76 3.18
C ALA A 70 -22.18 -3.17 2.55
N ARG A 71 -22.25 -3.32 1.24
CA ARG A 71 -22.05 -4.59 0.55
C ARG A 71 -20.59 -5.02 0.67
N ILE A 72 -20.37 -6.29 0.99
CA ILE A 72 -19.03 -6.88 1.12
C ILE A 72 -18.84 -7.93 0.04
N GLU A 73 -17.69 -7.87 -0.62
CA GLU A 73 -17.26 -8.78 -1.66
C GLU A 73 -15.96 -9.48 -1.26
N ASP A 74 -15.84 -10.75 -1.61
CA ASP A 74 -14.58 -11.46 -1.62
C ASP A 74 -13.79 -11.17 -2.90
N LYS A 75 -12.59 -11.73 -3.01
CA LYS A 75 -11.73 -11.57 -4.19
C LYS A 75 -12.43 -11.94 -5.51
N ALA A 76 -13.15 -13.05 -5.53
CA ALA A 76 -13.80 -13.55 -6.75
C ALA A 76 -14.88 -12.56 -7.23
N LYS A 77 -15.75 -12.13 -6.32
CA LYS A 77 -16.81 -11.16 -6.61
C LYS A 77 -16.27 -9.79 -6.99
N PHE A 78 -15.21 -9.33 -6.31
CA PHE A 78 -14.55 -8.08 -6.68
C PHE A 78 -14.04 -8.12 -8.12
N ILE A 79 -13.32 -9.18 -8.50
CA ILE A 79 -12.77 -9.32 -9.86
C ILE A 79 -13.90 -9.47 -10.88
N GLU A 80 -14.92 -10.29 -10.59
CA GLU A 80 -16.09 -10.44 -11.43
C GLU A 80 -16.80 -9.10 -11.69
N GLY A 81 -16.98 -8.31 -10.62
CA GLY A 81 -17.58 -6.97 -10.71
C GLY A 81 -16.78 -6.01 -11.57
N VAL A 82 -15.44 -6.02 -11.45
CA VAL A 82 -14.58 -5.21 -12.30
C VAL A 82 -14.66 -5.67 -13.77
N MET A 83 -14.60 -6.97 -14.03
CA MET A 83 -14.65 -7.53 -15.39
C MET A 83 -16.00 -7.33 -16.05
N GLY A 84 -17.10 -7.38 -15.26
CA GLY A 84 -18.47 -7.17 -15.74
C GLY A 84 -18.88 -5.71 -15.88
N ARG A 85 -18.01 -4.74 -15.54
CA ARG A 85 -18.32 -3.31 -15.61
C ARG A 85 -18.64 -2.88 -17.03
N LYS A 86 -19.85 -2.37 -17.23
CA LYS A 86 -20.31 -1.82 -18.53
C LYS A 86 -20.07 -0.31 -18.63
N ALA A 87 -20.05 0.38 -17.49
CA ALA A 87 -19.81 1.80 -17.47
C ALA A 87 -18.38 2.16 -17.89
N THR A 88 -18.24 3.18 -18.71
CA THR A 88 -16.96 3.78 -19.04
C THR A 88 -16.50 4.67 -17.90
N VAL A 89 -15.29 4.49 -17.41
CA VAL A 89 -14.67 5.39 -16.43
C VAL A 89 -14.02 6.53 -17.20
N LYS A 90 -14.59 7.73 -17.09
CA LYS A 90 -14.09 8.95 -17.73
C LYS A 90 -12.90 9.54 -16.98
N SER A 91 -12.96 9.47 -15.65
CA SER A 91 -11.87 9.90 -14.77
C SER A 91 -11.88 9.10 -13.47
N LEU A 92 -10.71 8.90 -12.89
CA LEU A 92 -10.52 8.29 -11.57
C LEU A 92 -9.26 8.85 -10.92
N GLU A 93 -9.44 9.53 -9.80
CA GLU A 93 -8.38 10.14 -9.03
C GLU A 93 -8.44 9.70 -7.57
N PHE A 94 -7.27 9.66 -6.92
CA PHE A 94 -7.11 9.32 -5.51
C PHE A 94 -6.43 10.46 -4.75
N PRO A 95 -7.11 11.63 -4.60
CA PRO A 95 -6.55 12.73 -3.84
C PRO A 95 -6.46 12.42 -2.34
N ASP A 96 -5.67 13.22 -1.63
CA ASP A 96 -5.46 13.16 -0.18
C ASP A 96 -4.93 11.80 0.31
N MET A 97 -4.06 11.16 -0.51
CA MET A 97 -3.52 9.85 -0.18
C MET A 97 -2.50 9.94 0.96
N THR A 98 -2.77 9.17 2.01
CA THR A 98 -1.84 8.92 3.12
C THR A 98 -1.51 7.43 3.19
N VAL A 99 -0.26 7.12 3.53
CA VAL A 99 0.23 5.75 3.73
C VAL A 99 0.92 5.68 5.08
N GLN A 100 0.61 4.65 5.85
CA GLN A 100 1.28 4.34 7.10
C GLN A 100 1.69 2.88 7.07
N VAL A 101 2.99 2.61 7.22
CA VAL A 101 3.55 1.26 7.22
C VAL A 101 3.91 0.84 8.64
N VAL A 102 3.50 -0.37 9.01
CA VAL A 102 3.86 -1.02 10.29
C VAL A 102 4.27 -2.47 9.99
N GLY A 103 5.55 -2.74 10.05
CA GLY A 103 6.10 -4.04 9.67
C GLY A 103 5.73 -4.40 8.22
N ASN A 104 5.08 -5.54 8.04
CA ASN A 104 4.64 -6.02 6.73
C ASN A 104 3.19 -5.59 6.37
N THR A 105 2.63 -4.62 7.08
CA THR A 105 1.26 -4.13 6.87
C THR A 105 1.27 -2.64 6.60
N ALA A 106 0.46 -2.20 5.66
CA ALA A 106 0.24 -0.79 5.38
C ALA A 106 -1.24 -0.43 5.42
N ILE A 107 -1.53 0.73 5.99
CA ILE A 107 -2.85 1.37 5.93
C ILE A 107 -2.75 2.52 4.93
N VAL A 108 -3.63 2.53 3.95
CA VAL A 108 -3.76 3.59 2.95
C VAL A 108 -5.12 4.25 3.09
N ARG A 109 -5.15 5.57 3.10
CA ARG A 109 -6.41 6.35 3.04
C ARG A 109 -6.33 7.33 1.89
N HIS A 110 -7.42 7.48 1.17
CA HIS A 110 -7.56 8.47 0.11
C HIS A 110 -9.03 8.76 -0.15
N LEU A 111 -9.32 9.78 -0.93
CA LEU A 111 -10.62 9.92 -1.56
C LEU A 111 -10.63 9.13 -2.87
N TRP A 112 -11.77 8.57 -3.19
CA TRP A 112 -12.08 8.06 -4.53
C TRP A 112 -12.94 9.10 -5.20
N VAL A 113 -12.40 9.73 -6.22
CA VAL A 113 -13.12 10.73 -7.03
C VAL A 113 -13.18 10.21 -8.44
N SER A 114 -14.36 9.94 -8.94
CA SER A 114 -14.54 9.39 -10.29
C SER A 114 -15.75 9.94 -11.00
N GLN A 115 -15.66 9.96 -12.31
CA GLN A 115 -16.76 10.17 -13.22
C GLN A 115 -16.92 8.95 -14.10
N THR A 116 -18.12 8.39 -14.14
CA THR A 116 -18.48 7.24 -14.97
C THR A 116 -19.63 7.56 -15.88
N GLU A 117 -19.71 6.90 -17.03
CA GLU A 117 -20.80 7.06 -18.01
C GLU A 117 -21.36 5.69 -18.38
N LEU A 118 -22.68 5.56 -18.31
CA LEU A 118 -23.42 4.38 -18.77
C LEU A 118 -24.69 4.86 -19.50
N ASP A 119 -24.87 4.40 -20.72
CA ASP A 119 -26.03 4.73 -21.57
C ASP A 119 -26.28 6.26 -21.66
N GLY A 120 -25.21 7.04 -21.81
CA GLY A 120 -25.24 8.50 -21.87
C GLY A 120 -25.46 9.20 -20.55
N LYS A 121 -25.70 8.46 -19.46
CA LYS A 121 -25.83 9.03 -18.11
C LYS A 121 -24.47 9.09 -17.41
N VAL A 122 -24.07 10.30 -17.06
CA VAL A 122 -22.86 10.58 -16.27
C VAL A 122 -23.19 10.51 -14.79
N THR A 123 -22.31 9.85 -14.03
CA THR A 123 -22.41 9.75 -12.57
C THR A 123 -21.08 10.14 -11.95
N ASP A 124 -21.12 11.10 -11.03
CA ASP A 124 -19.99 11.51 -10.22
C ASP A 124 -20.00 10.76 -8.88
N THR A 125 -18.84 10.31 -8.45
CA THR A 125 -18.67 9.63 -7.16
C THR A 125 -17.54 10.28 -6.39
N LYS A 126 -17.81 10.64 -5.12
CA LYS A 126 -16.79 11.09 -4.16
C LYS A 126 -17.03 10.40 -2.82
N ILE A 127 -16.15 9.50 -2.44
CA ILE A 127 -16.24 8.70 -1.20
C ILE A 127 -14.86 8.62 -0.54
N GLY A 128 -14.86 8.35 0.77
CA GLY A 128 -13.64 8.01 1.48
C GLY A 128 -13.32 6.53 1.33
N VAL A 129 -12.03 6.21 1.30
CA VAL A 129 -11.51 4.84 1.18
C VAL A 129 -10.42 4.60 2.20
N MET A 130 -10.48 3.45 2.84
CA MET A 130 -9.37 2.87 3.61
C MET A 130 -9.01 1.52 2.99
N GLN A 131 -7.72 1.28 2.84
CA GLN A 131 -7.18 0.01 2.36
C GLN A 131 -6.17 -0.52 3.36
N VAL A 132 -6.10 -1.85 3.46
CA VAL A 132 -5.05 -2.57 4.17
C VAL A 132 -4.28 -3.39 3.15
N TRP A 133 -2.98 -3.16 3.11
CA TRP A 133 -2.04 -3.85 2.24
C TRP A 133 -1.10 -4.71 3.07
N GLN A 134 -0.71 -5.86 2.55
CA GLN A 134 0.25 -6.75 3.18
C GLN A 134 1.41 -7.03 2.24
N LYS A 135 2.63 -6.92 2.78
CA LYS A 135 3.86 -7.26 2.07
C LYS A 135 3.99 -8.77 1.98
N GLN A 136 4.14 -9.28 0.77
CA GLN A 136 4.31 -10.68 0.43
C GLN A 136 5.54 -10.85 -0.45
N ASP A 137 5.97 -12.09 -0.68
CA ASP A 137 6.96 -12.38 -1.71
C ASP A 137 6.42 -11.87 -3.06
N GLY A 138 7.13 -10.92 -3.66
CA GLY A 138 6.72 -10.26 -4.90
C GLY A 138 5.96 -8.94 -4.74
N GLY A 139 5.91 -8.36 -3.55
CA GLY A 139 5.46 -6.99 -3.32
C GLY A 139 4.20 -6.85 -2.47
N TRP A 140 3.63 -5.66 -2.46
CA TRP A 140 2.45 -5.32 -1.68
C TRP A 140 1.16 -5.79 -2.35
N LYS A 141 0.28 -6.46 -1.59
CA LYS A 141 -1.00 -6.99 -2.06
C LYS A 141 -2.14 -6.48 -1.18
N LEU A 142 -3.27 -6.18 -1.82
CA LEU A 142 -4.47 -5.71 -1.12
C LEU A 142 -5.12 -6.85 -0.33
N LEU A 143 -5.28 -6.64 0.98
CA LEU A 143 -5.95 -7.55 1.90
C LEU A 143 -7.39 -7.09 2.21
N ALA A 144 -7.59 -5.78 2.39
CA ALA A 144 -8.92 -5.26 2.68
C ALA A 144 -9.12 -3.86 2.09
N ARG A 145 -10.36 -3.55 1.77
CA ARG A 145 -10.81 -2.20 1.44
C ARG A 145 -12.15 -1.92 2.10
N ALA A 146 -12.28 -0.75 2.68
CA ALA A 146 -13.56 -0.22 3.15
C ALA A 146 -13.80 1.15 2.51
N SER A 147 -15.00 1.34 1.95
CA SER A 147 -15.47 2.62 1.44
C SER A 147 -16.54 3.19 2.35
N TYR A 148 -16.57 4.49 2.50
CA TYR A 148 -17.55 5.19 3.33
C TYR A 148 -18.00 6.50 2.67
N ARG A 149 -19.25 6.85 2.95
CA ARG A 149 -19.80 8.13 2.48
C ARG A 149 -19.20 9.27 3.29
N LEU A 150 -18.87 10.35 2.61
CA LEU A 150 -18.44 11.58 3.29
C LEU A 150 -19.66 12.29 3.91
N PRO A 151 -19.47 13.00 5.03
CA PRO A 151 -20.52 13.87 5.56
C PRO A 151 -20.98 14.85 4.48
N GLN A 152 -22.29 15.07 4.39
CA GLN A 152 -22.81 16.14 3.56
C GLN A 152 -22.39 17.47 4.19
N GLN A 153 -21.75 18.31 3.40
CA GLN A 153 -21.50 19.69 3.84
C GLN A 153 -22.86 20.39 3.94
N ALA A 154 -23.17 20.88 5.13
CA ALA A 154 -24.37 21.66 5.39
C ALA A 154 -24.31 23.01 4.70
#